data_0cd60159a0df948d7bf2b2891cc7e2a1
#
_entry.id   0cd60159a0df948d7bf2b2891cc7e2a1
#
_cell.length_a   1.000
_cell.length_b   1.000
_cell.length_c   1.000
_cell.angle_alpha   90.00
_cell.angle_beta   90.00
_cell.angle_gamma   90.00
#
_symmetry.space_group_name_H-M   'P 1'
#
loop_
_entity.id
_entity.type
_entity.pdbx_description
1 polymer ?
#
loop_
_entity_poly.entity_id
_entity_poly.type
_entity_poly.pdbx_seq_one_letter_code
_entity_poly.pdbx_strand_id
1 'polypeptide(L)'
;FFTFDISLRLWEKSGLLSRELAIYRLLAKKYGVKFILITYGDSKDKEIINDQNIRVLPVYEYLTYSQNKLVRILKSFSIPKLLIKEIDDFDIIKTNQLSGSWVAILYKLNTGKPLFIRTGYDHYSFALKEKKSLLVRSFYRVLTKASLTFSTIYSVTSNTDKAFLISQFKFN
;
A
#
# COMPACT_ATOMS: atom_id res chain seq x y z
N PHE A 1 3.54 2.22 2.31
CA PHE A 1 3.25 2.14 0.86
C PHE A 1 1.83 2.58 0.57
N PHE A 2 1.68 3.47 -0.38
CA PHE A 2 0.37 3.91 -0.87
C PHE A 2 -0.30 2.82 -1.71
N THR A 3 -1.60 2.97 -1.90
CA THR A 3 -2.35 2.18 -2.88
C THR A 3 -1.75 2.38 -4.26
N PHE A 4 -1.67 1.31 -5.05
CA PHE A 4 -1.15 1.39 -6.43
C PHE A 4 -1.84 2.48 -7.24
N ASP A 5 -1.07 3.27 -7.96
CA ASP A 5 -1.49 4.46 -8.75
C ASP A 5 -2.07 5.63 -7.93
N ILE A 6 -1.91 5.66 -6.62
CA ILE A 6 -2.36 6.76 -5.77
C ILE A 6 -1.19 7.64 -5.35
N SER A 7 -1.32 8.95 -5.58
CA SER A 7 -0.37 10.00 -5.19
C SER A 7 -0.95 10.91 -4.10
N LEU A 8 -0.10 11.70 -3.44
CA LEU A 8 -0.56 12.73 -2.50
C LEU A 8 -1.39 13.81 -3.21
N ARG A 9 -1.00 14.20 -4.42
CA ARG A 9 -1.79 15.14 -5.24
C ARG A 9 -3.19 14.62 -5.55
N LEU A 10 -3.34 13.30 -5.74
CA LEU A 10 -4.67 12.73 -5.93
C LEU A 10 -5.49 12.81 -4.65
N TRP A 11 -4.89 12.57 -3.49
CA TRP A 11 -5.56 12.75 -2.20
C TRP A 11 -5.95 14.22 -1.95
N GLU A 12 -5.08 15.15 -2.29
CA GLU A 12 -5.36 16.59 -2.18
C GLU A 12 -6.56 16.98 -3.06
N LYS A 13 -6.53 16.65 -4.34
CA LYS A 13 -7.62 16.93 -5.28
C LYS A 13 -8.95 16.30 -4.88
N SER A 14 -8.93 15.13 -4.23
CA SER A 14 -10.14 14.45 -3.77
C SER A 14 -10.58 14.86 -2.37
N GLY A 15 -9.91 15.82 -1.72
CA GLY A 15 -10.22 16.27 -0.37
C GLY A 15 -9.89 15.25 0.74
N LEU A 16 -9.13 14.20 0.41
CA LEU A 16 -8.80 13.12 1.36
C LEU A 16 -7.54 13.39 2.17
N LEU A 17 -6.67 14.28 1.70
CA LEU A 17 -5.31 14.47 2.22
C LEU A 17 -5.29 14.72 3.73
N SER A 18 -6.04 15.70 4.21
CA SER A 18 -6.05 16.07 5.64
C SER A 18 -6.51 14.91 6.52
N ARG A 19 -7.55 14.20 6.11
CA ARG A 19 -8.09 13.03 6.85
C ARG A 19 -7.09 11.89 6.90
N GLU A 20 -6.48 11.55 5.78
CA GLU A 20 -5.54 10.42 5.71
C GLU A 20 -4.20 10.74 6.41
N LEU A 21 -3.76 12.00 6.41
CA LEU A 21 -2.54 12.41 7.11
C LEU A 21 -2.74 12.62 8.61
N ALA A 22 -3.96 12.81 9.08
CA ALA A 22 -4.23 13.11 10.49
C ALA A 22 -3.63 12.07 11.44
N ILE A 23 -3.76 10.79 11.12
CA ILE A 23 -3.21 9.71 11.96
C ILE A 23 -1.68 9.70 11.97
N TYR A 24 -1.03 9.96 10.84
CA TYR A 24 0.43 10.01 10.75
C TYR A 24 1.00 11.18 11.56
N ARG A 25 0.39 12.37 11.44
CA ARG A 25 0.77 13.55 12.22
C ARG A 25 0.53 13.35 13.73
N LEU A 26 -0.59 12.72 14.09
CA LEU A 26 -0.88 12.40 15.49
C LEU A 26 0.17 11.47 16.09
N LEU A 27 0.53 10.39 15.39
CA LEU A 27 1.53 9.44 15.84
C LEU A 27 2.92 10.07 15.89
N ALA A 28 3.27 10.88 14.90
CA ALA A 28 4.52 11.63 14.89
C ALA A 28 4.62 12.57 16.10
N LYS A 29 3.56 13.36 16.33
CA LYS A 29 3.51 14.33 17.45
C LYS A 29 3.51 13.65 18.82
N LYS A 30 2.72 12.57 18.99
CA LYS A 30 2.51 11.95 20.30
C LYS A 30 3.61 10.96 20.69
N TYR A 31 4.18 10.27 19.72
CA TYR A 31 5.09 9.14 19.96
C TYR A 31 6.45 9.29 19.25
N GLY A 32 6.70 10.39 18.56
CA GLY A 32 7.95 10.61 17.82
C GLY A 32 8.16 9.66 16.63
N VAL A 33 7.08 9.04 16.11
CA VAL A 33 7.16 8.11 14.98
C VAL A 33 7.53 8.87 13.72
N LYS A 34 8.55 8.39 13.01
CA LYS A 34 8.93 8.91 11.69
C LYS A 34 8.27 8.08 10.59
N PHE A 35 7.81 8.74 9.55
CA PHE A 35 7.13 8.10 8.43
C PHE A 35 7.86 8.33 7.11
N ILE A 36 7.93 7.28 6.30
CA ILE A 36 8.36 7.35 4.91
C ILE A 36 7.16 6.94 4.06
N LEU A 37 6.59 7.91 3.34
CA LEU A 37 5.43 7.71 2.48
C LEU A 37 5.88 7.43 1.06
N ILE A 38 5.71 6.21 0.59
CA ILE A 38 6.02 5.81 -0.78
C ILE A 38 4.76 5.96 -1.60
N THR A 39 4.76 6.95 -2.52
CA THR A 39 3.59 7.37 -3.30
C THR A 39 3.78 7.09 -4.78
N TYR A 40 2.69 6.89 -5.52
CA TYR A 40 2.72 6.81 -6.99
C TYR A 40 2.55 8.20 -7.62
N GLY A 41 3.39 9.13 -7.17
CA GLY A 41 3.49 10.50 -7.65
C GLY A 41 4.84 10.83 -8.26
N ASP A 42 4.98 12.08 -8.69
CA ASP A 42 6.23 12.71 -9.12
C ASP A 42 6.83 13.59 -8.00
N SER A 43 7.88 14.35 -8.29
CA SER A 43 8.56 15.25 -7.35
C SER A 43 7.62 16.22 -6.64
N LYS A 44 6.51 16.61 -7.25
CA LYS A 44 5.52 17.54 -6.69
C LYS A 44 4.78 16.98 -5.47
N ASP A 45 4.75 15.64 -5.30
CA ASP A 45 4.22 15.05 -4.07
C ASP A 45 5.02 15.47 -2.82
N LYS A 46 6.31 15.74 -2.95
CA LYS A 46 7.16 16.21 -1.84
C LYS A 46 6.79 17.60 -1.33
N GLU A 47 6.24 18.44 -2.19
CA GLU A 47 5.85 19.81 -1.86
C GLU A 47 4.57 19.88 -1.02
N ILE A 48 3.77 18.80 -1.02
CA ILE A 48 2.46 18.76 -0.35
C ILE A 48 2.59 18.63 1.17
N ILE A 49 3.64 17.96 1.65
CA ILE A 49 3.84 17.71 3.08
C ILE A 49 5.12 18.41 3.52
N ASN A 50 4.96 19.44 4.35
CA ASN A 50 6.04 20.06 5.07
C ASN A 50 5.98 19.63 6.54
N ASP A 51 6.57 18.46 6.85
CA ASP A 51 6.60 17.89 8.20
C ASP A 51 7.93 17.14 8.38
N GLN A 52 8.71 17.53 9.38
CA GLN A 52 10.04 16.94 9.65
C GLN A 52 10.03 15.45 9.98
N ASN A 53 8.88 14.91 10.38
CA ASN A 53 8.71 13.50 10.71
C ASN A 53 8.11 12.68 9.56
N ILE A 54 7.76 13.33 8.44
CA ILE A 54 7.14 12.66 7.29
C ILE A 54 7.95 12.93 6.03
N ARG A 55 8.75 11.95 5.62
CA ARG A 55 9.48 11.98 4.34
C ARG A 55 8.61 11.38 3.24
N VAL A 56 8.57 12.01 2.08
CA VAL A 56 7.84 11.52 0.90
C VAL A 56 8.83 11.01 -0.14
N LEU A 57 8.62 9.79 -0.62
CA LEU A 57 9.38 9.16 -1.70
C LEU A 57 8.44 8.86 -2.88
N PRO A 58 8.35 9.74 -3.87
CA PRO A 58 7.52 9.53 -5.05
C PRO A 58 8.17 8.52 -5.99
N VAL A 59 7.44 7.49 -6.38
CA VAL A 59 7.93 6.39 -7.22
C VAL A 59 8.39 6.87 -8.61
N TYR A 60 7.73 7.87 -9.16
CA TYR A 60 8.06 8.37 -10.50
C TYR A 60 9.26 9.34 -10.56
N GLU A 61 9.96 9.54 -9.47
CA GLU A 61 11.32 10.08 -9.49
C GLU A 61 12.35 9.01 -9.88
N TYR A 62 12.04 7.72 -9.63
CA TYR A 62 12.94 6.59 -9.87
C TYR A 62 12.52 5.76 -11.07
N LEU A 63 11.24 5.81 -11.45
CA LEU A 63 10.67 5.06 -12.56
C LEU A 63 9.99 5.99 -13.55
N THR A 64 10.28 5.79 -14.84
CA THR A 64 9.55 6.52 -15.89
C THR A 64 8.07 6.13 -15.87
N TYR A 65 7.20 7.12 -15.74
CA TYR A 65 5.76 6.93 -15.82
C TYR A 65 5.34 6.36 -17.19
N SER A 66 4.34 5.51 -17.20
CA SER A 66 3.72 4.98 -18.43
C SER A 66 2.22 5.18 -18.37
N GLN A 67 1.61 5.59 -19.48
CA GLN A 67 0.14 5.67 -19.55
C GLN A 67 -0.53 4.28 -19.50
N ASN A 68 0.18 3.24 -19.96
CA ASN A 68 -0.32 1.87 -19.90
C ASN A 68 -0.23 1.31 -18.47
N LYS A 69 -1.40 0.97 -17.90
CA LYS A 69 -1.51 0.44 -16.54
C LYS A 69 -0.75 -0.87 -16.33
N LEU A 70 -0.77 -1.77 -17.32
CA LEU A 70 -0.04 -3.04 -17.22
C LEU A 70 1.48 -2.81 -17.14
N VAL A 71 2.00 -1.87 -17.92
CA VAL A 71 3.41 -1.47 -17.84
C VAL A 71 3.75 -0.89 -16.47
N ARG A 72 2.86 -0.07 -15.88
CA ARG A 72 3.08 0.45 -14.51
C ARG A 72 3.08 -0.67 -13.48
N ILE A 73 2.17 -1.65 -13.59
CA ILE A 73 2.17 -2.84 -12.71
C ILE A 73 3.50 -3.58 -12.85
N LEU A 74 3.96 -3.89 -14.06
CA LEU A 74 5.23 -4.59 -14.28
C LEU A 74 6.42 -3.80 -13.72
N LYS A 75 6.50 -2.51 -13.98
CA LYS A 75 7.54 -1.64 -13.43
C LYS A 75 7.50 -1.58 -11.90
N SER A 76 6.34 -1.69 -11.27
CA SER A 76 6.21 -1.62 -9.81
C SER A 76 6.95 -2.76 -9.08
N PHE A 77 7.22 -3.88 -9.73
CA PHE A 77 8.02 -4.97 -9.17
C PHE A 77 9.50 -4.60 -8.95
N SER A 78 10.00 -3.55 -9.61
CA SER A 78 11.36 -3.04 -9.38
C SER A 78 11.47 -2.03 -8.22
N ILE A 79 10.34 -1.49 -7.73
CA ILE A 79 10.31 -0.48 -6.66
C ILE A 79 11.07 -0.94 -5.41
N PRO A 80 10.90 -2.18 -4.90
CA PRO A 80 11.64 -2.61 -3.71
C PRO A 80 13.15 -2.49 -3.85
N LYS A 81 13.70 -2.87 -4.99
CA LYS A 81 15.14 -2.78 -5.27
C LYS A 81 15.65 -1.33 -5.31
N LEU A 82 14.83 -0.42 -5.84
CA LEU A 82 15.16 1.00 -5.89
C LEU A 82 15.13 1.62 -4.50
N LEU A 83 14.10 1.31 -3.71
CA LEU A 83 13.89 1.90 -2.39
C LEU A 83 14.90 1.42 -1.34
N ILE A 84 15.45 0.21 -1.46
CA ILE A 84 16.49 -0.28 -0.53
C ILE A 84 17.69 0.65 -0.47
N LYS A 85 18.00 1.36 -1.55
CA LYS A 85 19.10 2.34 -1.60
C LYS A 85 18.74 3.69 -0.99
N GLU A 86 17.45 3.98 -0.87
CA GLU A 86 16.92 5.27 -0.42
C GLU A 86 16.49 5.26 1.05
N ILE A 87 16.29 4.08 1.62
CA ILE A 87 15.77 3.91 2.97
C ILE A 87 16.77 3.09 3.77
N ASP A 88 17.52 3.78 4.66
CA ASP A 88 18.60 3.16 5.41
C ASP A 88 18.07 2.28 6.54
N ASP A 89 17.08 2.76 7.30
CA ASP A 89 16.49 1.99 8.42
C ASP A 89 15.01 2.28 8.61
N PHE A 90 14.28 1.26 9.07
CA PHE A 90 12.85 1.34 9.43
C PHE A 90 12.46 0.09 10.21
N ASP A 91 11.41 0.20 11.02
CA ASP A 91 10.95 -0.88 11.91
C ASP A 91 9.83 -1.70 11.29
N ILE A 92 8.91 -1.07 10.53
CA ILE A 92 7.70 -1.71 10.02
C ILE A 92 7.33 -1.21 8.61
N ILE A 93 6.83 -2.12 7.81
CA ILE A 93 6.22 -1.83 6.50
C ILE A 93 4.71 -1.79 6.67
N LYS A 94 4.05 -0.75 6.14
CA LYS A 94 2.59 -0.64 6.17
C LYS A 94 2.04 -0.32 4.79
N THR A 95 0.91 -0.94 4.43
CA THR A 95 0.12 -0.57 3.25
C THR A 95 -1.15 0.15 3.65
N ASN A 96 -1.66 1.02 2.78
CA ASN A 96 -2.94 1.69 2.99
C ASN A 96 -4.14 0.88 2.49
N GLN A 97 -3.92 0.02 1.50
CA GLN A 97 -4.94 -0.83 0.88
C GLN A 97 -4.29 -2.12 0.35
N LEU A 98 -5.11 -3.08 -0.07
CA LEU A 98 -4.66 -4.31 -0.70
C LEU A 98 -3.96 -4.06 -2.05
N SER A 99 -4.50 -3.13 -2.86
CA SER A 99 -3.92 -2.82 -4.17
C SER A 99 -2.53 -2.19 -4.01
N GLY A 100 -1.50 -2.80 -4.60
CA GLY A 100 -0.10 -2.42 -4.41
C GLY A 100 0.63 -3.22 -3.32
N SER A 101 -0.06 -4.07 -2.56
CA SER A 101 0.57 -4.87 -1.50
C SER A 101 1.68 -5.81 -2.00
N TRP A 102 1.67 -6.20 -3.28
CA TRP A 102 2.76 -6.98 -3.88
C TRP A 102 4.12 -6.30 -3.76
N VAL A 103 4.17 -4.96 -3.87
CA VAL A 103 5.41 -4.20 -3.69
C VAL A 103 5.89 -4.28 -2.23
N ALA A 104 4.98 -4.12 -1.28
CA ALA A 104 5.29 -4.21 0.15
C ALA A 104 5.68 -5.64 0.57
N ILE A 105 5.06 -6.67 -0.02
CA ILE A 105 5.43 -8.07 0.20
C ILE A 105 6.86 -8.33 -0.29
N LEU A 106 7.19 -7.90 -1.52
CA LEU A 106 8.55 -8.05 -2.05
C LEU A 106 9.56 -7.28 -1.21
N TYR A 107 9.21 -6.08 -0.72
CA TYR A 107 10.08 -5.30 0.14
C TYR A 107 10.31 -6.00 1.49
N LYS A 108 9.26 -6.59 2.08
CA LYS A 108 9.39 -7.46 3.26
C LYS A 108 10.32 -8.65 3.01
N LEU A 109 10.15 -9.36 1.88
CA LEU A 109 10.99 -10.51 1.56
C LEU A 109 12.47 -10.14 1.41
N ASN A 110 12.76 -8.93 0.95
CA ASN A 110 14.14 -8.44 0.82
C ASN A 110 14.73 -7.93 2.14
N THR A 111 13.91 -7.47 3.09
CA THR A 111 14.38 -6.79 4.30
C THR A 111 14.14 -7.57 5.59
N GLY A 112 13.25 -8.58 5.56
CA GLY A 112 12.82 -9.34 6.74
C GLY A 112 11.95 -8.56 7.74
N LYS A 113 11.69 -7.28 7.51
CA LYS A 113 10.93 -6.40 8.44
C LYS A 113 9.44 -6.77 8.50
N PRO A 114 8.76 -6.55 9.64
CA PRO A 114 7.34 -6.81 9.79
C PRO A 114 6.48 -6.05 8.76
N LEU A 115 5.43 -6.68 8.25
CA LEU A 115 4.50 -6.10 7.29
C LEU A 115 3.08 -6.03 7.86
N PHE A 116 2.54 -4.82 7.95
CA PHE A 116 1.16 -4.56 8.27
C PHE A 116 0.38 -4.19 7.00
N ILE A 117 -0.55 -5.06 6.61
CA ILE A 117 -1.48 -4.80 5.50
C ILE A 117 -2.81 -4.34 6.08
N ARG A 118 -3.17 -3.09 5.78
CA ARG A 118 -4.49 -2.53 6.06
C ARG A 118 -5.37 -2.67 4.82
N THR A 119 -6.63 -3.08 5.01
CA THR A 119 -7.64 -3.06 3.95
C THR A 119 -8.84 -2.24 4.39
N GLY A 120 -9.39 -1.41 3.49
CA GLY A 120 -10.61 -0.65 3.75
C GLY A 120 -11.86 -1.50 3.49
N TYR A 121 -11.82 -2.30 2.46
CA TYR A 121 -12.81 -3.33 2.10
C TYR A 121 -12.08 -4.48 1.41
N ASP A 122 -12.68 -5.67 1.44
CA ASP A 122 -12.08 -6.82 0.79
C ASP A 122 -12.30 -6.79 -0.73
N HIS A 123 -11.22 -6.57 -1.48
CA HIS A 123 -11.25 -6.47 -2.94
C HIS A 123 -11.73 -7.75 -3.61
N TYR A 124 -11.42 -8.92 -3.05
CA TYR A 124 -11.86 -10.20 -3.62
C TYR A 124 -13.36 -10.40 -3.42
N SER A 125 -13.88 -10.18 -2.21
CA SER A 125 -15.31 -10.18 -1.92
C SER A 125 -16.07 -9.22 -2.82
N PHE A 126 -15.57 -7.99 -2.97
CA PHE A 126 -16.15 -6.98 -3.84
C PHE A 126 -16.16 -7.42 -5.32
N ALA A 127 -15.04 -7.99 -5.81
CA ALA A 127 -14.97 -8.48 -7.19
C ALA A 127 -15.95 -9.64 -7.46
N LEU A 128 -16.25 -10.46 -6.46
CA LEU A 128 -17.27 -11.51 -6.56
C LEU A 128 -18.68 -10.90 -6.63
N LYS A 129 -19.02 -9.98 -5.71
CA LYS A 129 -20.32 -9.30 -5.65
C LYS A 129 -20.63 -8.53 -6.93
N GLU A 130 -19.66 -7.80 -7.44
CA GLU A 130 -19.75 -7.02 -8.66
C GLU A 130 -19.65 -7.87 -9.95
N LYS A 131 -19.58 -9.19 -9.83
CA LYS A 131 -19.47 -10.12 -10.96
C LYS A 131 -18.36 -9.73 -11.96
N LYS A 132 -17.21 -9.20 -11.45
CA LYS A 132 -16.06 -8.86 -12.30
C LYS A 132 -15.60 -10.08 -13.10
N SER A 133 -14.82 -9.86 -14.17
CA SER A 133 -14.29 -10.94 -14.99
C SER A 133 -13.49 -11.98 -14.17
N LEU A 134 -13.40 -13.21 -14.65
CA LEU A 134 -12.66 -14.28 -13.99
C LEU A 134 -11.20 -13.89 -13.73
N LEU A 135 -10.57 -13.19 -14.67
CA LEU A 135 -9.19 -12.71 -14.53
C LEU A 135 -9.04 -11.76 -13.34
N VAL A 136 -9.96 -10.80 -13.19
CA VAL A 136 -9.95 -9.84 -12.07
C VAL A 136 -10.18 -10.55 -10.73
N ARG A 137 -11.14 -11.50 -10.68
CA ARG A 137 -11.40 -12.27 -9.46
C ARG A 137 -10.18 -13.13 -9.08
N SER A 138 -9.57 -13.82 -10.04
CA SER A 138 -8.38 -14.63 -9.82
C SER A 138 -7.21 -13.78 -9.35
N PHE A 139 -6.99 -12.61 -9.95
CA PHE A 139 -5.96 -11.68 -9.50
C PHE A 139 -6.15 -11.27 -8.03
N TYR A 140 -7.35 -10.80 -7.65
CA TYR A 140 -7.58 -10.41 -6.25
C TYR A 140 -7.54 -11.59 -5.29
N ARG A 141 -7.99 -12.79 -5.70
CA ARG A 141 -7.86 -14.00 -4.89
C ARG A 141 -6.41 -14.32 -4.59
N VAL A 142 -5.56 -14.33 -5.61
CA VAL A 142 -4.11 -14.60 -5.45
C VAL A 142 -3.44 -13.53 -4.60
N LEU A 143 -3.75 -12.25 -4.87
CA LEU A 143 -3.19 -11.13 -4.12
C LEU A 143 -3.61 -11.16 -2.65
N THR A 144 -4.89 -11.43 -2.36
CA THR A 144 -5.39 -11.56 -0.99
C THR A 144 -4.70 -12.74 -0.28
N LYS A 145 -4.60 -13.90 -0.93
CA LYS A 145 -3.91 -15.06 -0.37
C LYS A 145 -2.44 -14.75 -0.05
N ALA A 146 -1.72 -14.16 -0.99
CA ALA A 146 -0.33 -13.76 -0.78
C ALA A 146 -0.21 -12.75 0.38
N SER A 147 -1.11 -11.76 0.42
CA SER A 147 -1.13 -10.76 1.48
C SER A 147 -1.37 -11.36 2.86
N LEU A 148 -2.30 -12.32 2.98
CA LEU A 148 -2.55 -13.06 4.22
C LEU A 148 -1.34 -13.92 4.63
N THR A 149 -0.69 -14.58 3.66
CA THR A 149 0.47 -15.46 3.92
C THR A 149 1.70 -14.67 4.36
N PHE A 150 1.97 -13.54 3.72
CA PHE A 150 3.22 -12.79 3.94
C PHE A 150 3.10 -11.63 4.92
N SER A 151 1.88 -11.19 5.30
CA SER A 151 1.76 -10.15 6.33
C SER A 151 2.06 -10.67 7.73
N THR A 152 2.62 -9.80 8.56
CA THR A 152 2.70 -10.02 10.01
C THR A 152 1.36 -9.73 10.66
N ILE A 153 0.68 -8.68 10.16
CA ILE A 153 -0.66 -8.27 10.58
C ILE A 153 -1.46 -7.94 9.32
N TYR A 154 -2.67 -8.49 9.24
CA TYR A 154 -3.65 -8.17 8.21
C TYR A 154 -4.92 -7.62 8.87
N SER A 155 -5.29 -6.38 8.58
CA SER A 155 -6.48 -5.77 9.17
C SER A 155 -7.59 -5.57 8.16
N VAL A 156 -8.80 -5.84 8.61
CA VAL A 156 -10.06 -5.62 7.88
C VAL A 156 -10.97 -4.68 8.67
N THR A 157 -11.95 -4.10 8.00
CA THR A 157 -12.84 -3.09 8.60
C THR A 157 -14.11 -3.68 9.21
N SER A 158 -14.44 -4.95 8.92
CA SER A 158 -15.65 -5.56 9.42
C SER A 158 -15.47 -7.04 9.81
N ASN A 159 -16.30 -7.51 10.76
CA ASN A 159 -16.37 -8.94 11.10
C ASN A 159 -16.87 -9.79 9.93
N THR A 160 -17.68 -9.23 9.05
CA THR A 160 -18.15 -9.91 7.84
C THR A 160 -16.98 -10.20 6.89
N ASP A 161 -16.10 -9.21 6.66
CA ASP A 161 -14.91 -9.43 5.82
C ASP A 161 -13.97 -10.44 6.46
N LYS A 162 -13.79 -10.38 7.79
CA LYS A 162 -13.00 -11.37 8.53
C LYS A 162 -13.55 -12.79 8.33
N ALA A 163 -14.84 -12.98 8.56
CA ALA A 163 -15.50 -14.30 8.41
C ALA A 163 -15.39 -14.80 6.95
N PHE A 164 -15.60 -13.93 5.97
CA PHE A 164 -15.42 -14.26 4.56
C PHE A 164 -14.00 -14.74 4.26
N LEU A 165 -12.97 -14.01 4.70
CA LEU A 165 -11.58 -14.37 4.46
C LEU A 165 -11.21 -15.72 5.10
N ILE A 166 -11.63 -15.95 6.35
CA ILE A 166 -11.41 -17.23 7.04
C ILE A 166 -12.05 -18.38 6.24
N SER A 167 -13.29 -18.21 5.79
CA SER A 167 -14.00 -19.24 5.00
C SER A 167 -13.33 -19.55 3.67
N GLN A 168 -12.81 -18.51 2.98
CA GLN A 168 -12.24 -18.66 1.64
C GLN A 168 -10.80 -19.17 1.64
N PHE A 169 -10.01 -18.80 2.64
CA PHE A 169 -8.55 -19.06 2.63
C PHE A 169 -8.09 -20.01 3.75
N LYS A 170 -9.00 -20.46 4.63
CA LYS A 170 -8.74 -21.47 5.68
C LYS A 170 -7.49 -21.14 6.52
N PHE A 171 -7.38 -19.93 7.01
CA PHE A 171 -6.35 -19.56 7.99
C PHE A 171 -6.99 -19.37 9.37
N ASN A 172 -6.19 -19.61 10.40
CA ASN A 172 -6.60 -19.52 11.81
C ASN A 172 -6.28 -18.13 12.38
#